data_a80bcbdb528ec88f62419c57a0dc4bcc
#
_entry.id   a80bcbdb528ec88f62419c57a0dc4bcc
#
_cell.length_a   1.000
_cell.length_b   1.000
_cell.length_c   1.000
_cell.angle_alpha   90.00
_cell.angle_beta   90.00
_cell.angle_gamma   90.00
#
_symmetry.space_group_name_H-M   'P 1'
#
loop_
_entity.id
_entity.type
_entity.pdbx_description
1 polymer ?
#
loop_
_entity_poly.entity_id
_entity_poly.type
_entity_poly.pdbx_seq_one_letter_code
_entity_poly.pdbx_strand_id
1 'polypeptide(L)'
;MNVLNRDDIKTFLPHREPMLLIDDVTMDGDTAIAHYHVRGDEFFLQGHFPGNPVVPGVIQCEIMAQSSCILVRDELVGHTPLYSGINNVRFRQPVRPGDTMEIRARITSRRGMIFFVDAKALVNGKACCSGELTFALIDNK
;
A
#
# COMPACT_ATOMS: atom_id res chain seq x y z
N MET A 1 -6.05 -19.09 -5.41
CA MET A 1 -5.51 -17.74 -5.68
C MET A 1 -4.00 -17.76 -5.50
N ASN A 2 -3.29 -17.14 -6.42
CA ASN A 2 -1.83 -17.08 -6.33
C ASN A 2 -1.42 -15.93 -5.44
N VAL A 3 -0.67 -16.24 -4.37
CA VAL A 3 -0.08 -15.23 -3.51
C VAL A 3 1.29 -14.85 -4.09
N LEU A 4 1.48 -13.56 -4.34
CA LEU A 4 2.74 -13.02 -4.84
C LEU A 4 3.60 -12.58 -3.65
N ASN A 5 4.84 -13.06 -3.59
CA ASN A 5 5.81 -12.65 -2.58
C ASN A 5 6.56 -11.38 -3.01
N ARG A 6 7.53 -10.94 -2.22
CA ARG A 6 8.30 -9.72 -2.54
C ARG A 6 9.03 -9.81 -3.87
N ASP A 7 9.62 -10.94 -4.19
CA ASP A 7 10.32 -11.11 -5.46
C ASP A 7 9.36 -10.99 -6.65
N ASP A 8 8.18 -11.58 -6.52
CA ASP A 8 7.13 -11.47 -7.55
C ASP A 8 6.66 -10.01 -7.69
N ILE A 9 6.46 -9.32 -6.56
CA ILE A 9 6.02 -7.93 -6.53
C ILE A 9 7.03 -7.02 -7.23
N LYS A 10 8.33 -7.28 -7.06
CA LYS A 10 9.40 -6.50 -7.69
C LYS A 10 9.38 -6.58 -9.22
N THR A 11 8.68 -7.56 -9.79
CA THR A 11 8.58 -7.66 -11.25
C THR A 11 7.69 -6.59 -11.87
N PHE A 12 6.80 -5.96 -11.08
CA PHE A 12 5.94 -4.89 -11.59
C PHE A 12 6.00 -3.60 -10.77
N LEU A 13 6.34 -3.67 -9.47
CA LEU A 13 6.43 -2.50 -8.60
C LEU A 13 7.87 -1.98 -8.60
N PRO A 14 8.10 -0.68 -8.90
CA PRO A 14 9.48 -0.16 -8.94
C PRO A 14 10.14 0.04 -7.58
N HIS A 15 9.34 0.05 -6.50
CA HIS A 15 9.85 0.25 -5.13
C HIS A 15 10.82 -0.86 -4.73
N ARG A 16 11.82 -0.49 -3.92
CA ARG A 16 12.79 -1.43 -3.35
C ARG A 16 13.00 -1.10 -1.89
N GLU A 17 13.48 -2.07 -1.13
CA GLU A 17 13.81 -1.83 0.26
C GLU A 17 14.75 -0.65 0.41
N PRO A 18 14.58 0.24 1.38
CA PRO A 18 13.63 0.13 2.50
C PRO A 18 12.22 0.67 2.21
N MET A 19 11.90 1.09 0.99
CA MET A 19 10.60 1.66 0.62
C MET A 19 9.62 0.64 0.04
N LEU A 20 9.99 -0.62 -0.07
CA LEU A 20 9.04 -1.68 -0.44
C LEU A 20 8.30 -2.13 0.81
N LEU A 21 7.02 -1.77 0.92
CA LEU A 21 6.24 -1.88 2.15
C LEU A 21 5.06 -2.85 2.01
N ILE A 22 5.23 -3.93 1.27
CA ILE A 22 4.28 -5.05 1.22
C ILE A 22 5.05 -6.36 1.21
N ASP A 23 4.57 -7.32 1.98
CA ASP A 23 5.19 -8.64 2.07
C ASP A 23 4.62 -9.63 1.08
N ASP A 24 3.30 -9.53 0.85
CA ASP A 24 2.62 -10.37 -0.14
C ASP A 24 1.36 -9.69 -0.63
N VAL A 25 0.86 -10.12 -1.77
CA VAL A 25 -0.39 -9.63 -2.34
C VAL A 25 -1.06 -10.70 -3.19
N THR A 26 -2.38 -10.71 -3.18
CA THR A 26 -3.18 -11.59 -4.04
C THR A 26 -4.39 -10.82 -4.55
N MET A 27 -5.02 -11.34 -5.60
CA MET A 27 -6.28 -10.81 -6.11
C MET A 27 -7.43 -11.71 -5.68
N ASP A 28 -8.49 -11.10 -5.18
CA ASP A 28 -9.77 -11.77 -4.91
C ASP A 28 -10.85 -11.03 -5.71
N GLY A 29 -11.13 -11.52 -6.92
CA GLY A 29 -12.00 -10.81 -7.85
C GLY A 29 -11.37 -9.48 -8.26
N ASP A 30 -12.05 -8.37 -7.97
CA ASP A 30 -11.60 -7.02 -8.27
C ASP A 30 -10.84 -6.37 -7.09
N THR A 31 -10.64 -7.11 -6.01
CA THR A 31 -10.04 -6.60 -4.77
C THR A 31 -8.62 -7.14 -4.61
N ALA A 32 -7.65 -6.24 -4.43
CA ALA A 32 -6.30 -6.62 -4.04
C ALA A 32 -6.27 -6.81 -2.52
N ILE A 33 -5.67 -7.90 -2.09
CA ILE A 33 -5.47 -8.19 -0.66
C ILE A 33 -3.97 -8.35 -0.43
N ALA A 34 -3.41 -7.46 0.38
CA ALA A 34 -1.97 -7.45 0.66
C ALA A 34 -1.72 -7.48 2.16
N HIS A 35 -0.53 -7.89 2.53
CA HIS A 35 -0.10 -7.92 3.93
C HIS A 35 1.24 -7.24 4.09
N TYR A 36 1.40 -6.52 5.20
CA TYR A 36 2.67 -6.00 5.65
C TYR A 36 2.80 -6.23 7.15
N HIS A 37 3.83 -6.96 7.55
CA HIS A 37 4.15 -7.19 8.97
C HIS A 37 5.14 -6.13 9.44
N VAL A 38 4.76 -5.37 10.47
CA VAL A 38 5.63 -4.33 11.05
C VAL A 38 6.64 -5.00 11.96
N ARG A 39 7.92 -4.87 11.61
CA ARG A 39 9.01 -5.60 12.28
C ARG A 39 9.52 -4.88 13.52
N GLY A 40 9.65 -3.55 13.44
CA GLY A 40 10.13 -2.72 14.54
C GLY A 40 11.44 -2.00 14.25
N ASP A 41 12.16 -2.44 13.22
CA ASP A 41 13.44 -1.84 12.83
C ASP A 41 13.33 -0.93 11.61
N GLU A 42 12.13 -0.70 11.11
CA GLU A 42 11.91 0.12 9.93
C GLU A 42 12.35 1.57 10.18
N PHE A 43 12.89 2.21 9.12
CA PHE A 43 13.41 3.57 9.21
C PHE A 43 12.34 4.57 9.69
N PHE A 44 11.08 4.37 9.30
CA PHE A 44 9.99 5.30 9.64
C PHE A 44 9.54 5.21 11.11
N LEU A 45 10.00 4.22 11.85
CA LEU A 45 9.73 4.09 13.28
C LEU A 45 10.76 4.81 14.13
N GLN A 46 11.93 5.09 13.57
CA GLN A 46 13.01 5.73 14.29
C GLN A 46 12.64 7.20 14.58
N GLY A 47 12.46 7.53 15.86
CA GLY A 47 12.03 8.86 16.24
C GLY A 47 10.52 9.10 16.19
N HIS A 48 9.72 8.12 15.80
CA HIS A 48 8.25 8.26 15.68
C HIS A 48 7.52 7.20 16.52
N PHE A 49 7.55 7.21 17.83
CA PHE A 49 8.19 8.19 18.69
C PHE A 49 9.17 7.47 19.63
N PRO A 50 10.15 8.16 20.23
CA PRO A 50 11.10 7.49 21.13
C PRO A 50 10.39 6.73 22.25
N GLY A 51 10.68 5.42 22.37
CA GLY A 51 10.04 4.56 23.38
C GLY A 51 8.58 4.20 23.10
N ASN A 52 7.99 4.72 22.02
CA ASN A 52 6.59 4.46 21.65
C ASN A 52 6.45 4.47 20.13
N PRO A 53 7.01 3.46 19.43
CA PRO A 53 6.99 3.44 17.97
C PRO A 53 5.58 3.18 17.43
N VAL A 54 5.16 4.02 16.49
CA VAL A 54 3.92 3.85 15.73
C VAL A 54 4.19 4.13 14.26
N VAL A 55 3.53 3.40 13.38
CA VAL A 55 3.65 3.63 11.94
C VAL A 55 3.04 4.99 11.60
N PRO A 56 3.81 5.92 11.01
CA PRO A 56 3.26 7.21 10.60
C PRO A 56 2.07 7.06 9.67
N GLY A 57 1.06 7.93 9.81
CA GLY A 57 -0.14 7.87 8.99
C GLY A 57 0.17 7.94 7.49
N VAL A 58 1.11 8.79 7.09
CA VAL A 58 1.50 8.91 5.67
C VAL A 58 2.13 7.62 5.14
N ILE A 59 2.82 6.86 6.02
CA ILE A 59 3.37 5.55 5.64
C ILE A 59 2.24 4.52 5.49
N GLN A 60 1.21 4.59 6.32
CA GLN A 60 0.02 3.73 6.14
C GLN A 60 -0.62 3.98 4.78
N CYS A 61 -0.72 5.25 4.36
CA CYS A 61 -1.20 5.60 3.02
C CYS A 61 -0.31 5.00 1.94
N GLU A 62 1.01 5.06 2.12
CA GLU A 62 1.96 4.50 1.17
C GLU A 62 1.82 2.97 1.06
N ILE A 63 1.64 2.30 2.20
CA ILE A 63 1.40 0.84 2.21
C ILE A 63 0.13 0.51 1.41
N MET A 64 -0.95 1.28 1.62
CA MET A 64 -2.19 1.08 0.87
C MET A 64 -1.99 1.32 -0.63
N ALA A 65 -1.23 2.35 -0.99
CA ALA A 65 -0.98 2.67 -2.40
C ALA A 65 -0.16 1.58 -3.09
N GLN A 66 0.91 1.11 -2.46
CA GLN A 66 1.72 0.02 -3.01
C GLN A 66 0.89 -1.25 -3.17
N SER A 67 0.06 -1.55 -2.17
CA SER A 67 -0.82 -2.72 -2.19
C SER A 67 -1.80 -2.69 -3.35
N SER A 68 -2.23 -1.50 -3.78
CA SER A 68 -3.17 -1.35 -4.88
C SER A 68 -2.52 -1.49 -6.26
N CYS A 69 -1.19 -1.47 -6.35
CA CYS A 69 -0.51 -1.49 -7.64
C CYS A 69 -0.68 -2.78 -8.44
N ILE A 70 -1.00 -3.89 -7.78
CA ILE A 70 -1.32 -5.13 -8.49
C ILE A 70 -2.55 -4.96 -9.40
N LEU A 71 -3.45 -4.04 -9.03
CA LEU A 71 -4.68 -3.77 -9.80
C LEU A 71 -4.37 -3.21 -11.19
N VAL A 72 -3.20 -2.60 -11.36
CA VAL A 72 -2.76 -2.00 -12.61
C VAL A 72 -1.44 -2.62 -13.07
N ARG A 73 -1.21 -3.86 -12.69
CA ARG A 73 0.04 -4.59 -12.94
C ARG A 73 0.50 -4.51 -14.39
N ASP A 74 -0.41 -4.71 -15.33
CA ASP A 74 -0.08 -4.74 -16.75
C ASP A 74 0.30 -3.34 -17.26
N GLU A 75 -0.38 -2.32 -16.77
CA GLU A 75 -0.11 -0.93 -17.14
C GLU A 75 1.17 -0.39 -16.50
N LEU A 76 1.63 -1.00 -15.40
CA LEU A 76 2.86 -0.58 -14.73
C LEU A 76 4.12 -0.84 -15.55
N VAL A 77 4.08 -1.78 -16.47
CA VAL A 77 5.23 -2.08 -17.34
C VAL A 77 5.57 -0.80 -18.13
N GLY A 78 6.79 -0.30 -17.96
CA GLY A 78 7.25 0.93 -18.62
C GLY A 78 6.76 2.23 -17.97
N HIS A 79 6.11 2.14 -16.80
CA HIS A 79 5.55 3.30 -16.11
C HIS A 79 6.00 3.36 -14.65
N THR A 80 5.89 4.55 -14.06
CA THR A 80 6.13 4.78 -12.63
C THR A 80 4.85 5.32 -11.99
N PRO A 81 4.40 4.73 -10.86
CA PRO A 81 3.22 5.24 -10.18
C PRO A 81 3.58 6.43 -9.28
N LEU A 82 2.83 7.51 -9.41
CA LEU A 82 2.97 8.69 -8.56
C LEU A 82 1.61 9.07 -7.99
N TYR A 83 1.59 9.51 -6.73
CA TYR A 83 0.38 10.07 -6.16
C TYR A 83 -0.07 11.29 -6.94
N SER A 84 -1.37 11.39 -7.20
CA SER A 84 -2.01 12.62 -7.68
C SER A 84 -3.07 13.14 -6.72
N GLY A 85 -3.48 12.33 -5.75
CA GLY A 85 -4.41 12.79 -4.72
C GLY A 85 -4.61 11.77 -3.63
N ILE A 86 -4.96 12.27 -2.44
CA ILE A 86 -5.34 11.47 -1.27
C ILE A 86 -6.56 12.16 -0.68
N ASN A 87 -7.70 11.46 -0.60
CA ASN A 87 -8.96 12.04 -0.15
C ASN A 87 -9.59 11.19 0.95
N ASN A 88 -10.30 11.85 1.84
CA ASN A 88 -11.13 11.19 2.87
C ASN A 88 -10.39 10.14 3.67
N VAL A 89 -9.12 10.40 3.98
CA VAL A 89 -8.32 9.47 4.77
C VAL A 89 -8.70 9.60 6.24
N ARG A 90 -8.94 8.45 6.87
CA ARG A 90 -9.24 8.35 8.30
C ARG A 90 -8.24 7.42 8.95
N PHE A 91 -7.66 7.86 10.05
CA PHE A 91 -6.79 7.07 10.91
C PHE A 91 -7.56 6.75 12.18
N ARG A 92 -7.80 5.46 12.44
CA ARG A 92 -8.70 5.02 13.51
C ARG A 92 -7.96 4.40 14.69
N GLN A 93 -6.85 3.74 14.42
CA GLN A 93 -6.06 3.06 15.46
C GLN A 93 -4.59 3.14 15.09
N PRO A 94 -3.70 3.26 16.10
CA PRO A 94 -2.26 3.19 15.84
C PRO A 94 -1.85 1.79 15.37
N VAL A 95 -0.85 1.73 14.51
CA VAL A 95 -0.22 0.49 14.07
C VAL A 95 1.17 0.45 14.66
N ARG A 96 1.52 -0.67 15.29
CA ARG A 96 2.75 -0.82 16.09
C ARG A 96 3.56 -2.01 15.64
N PRO A 97 4.85 -2.07 16.04
CA PRO A 97 5.66 -3.27 15.79
C PRO A 97 4.96 -4.54 16.28
N GLY A 98 5.04 -5.59 15.48
CA GLY A 98 4.36 -6.85 15.74
C GLY A 98 2.99 -6.96 15.10
N ASP A 99 2.39 -5.84 14.69
CA ASP A 99 1.11 -5.86 13.98
C ASP A 99 1.32 -6.30 12.54
N THR A 100 0.36 -7.06 12.01
CA THR A 100 0.28 -7.38 10.58
C THR A 100 -0.90 -6.62 9.99
N MET A 101 -0.61 -5.74 9.04
CA MET A 101 -1.63 -5.00 8.32
C MET A 101 -2.15 -5.83 7.17
N GLU A 102 -3.47 -5.96 7.07
CA GLU A 102 -4.13 -6.50 5.88
C GLU A 102 -4.72 -5.33 5.12
N ILE A 103 -4.31 -5.16 3.88
CA ILE A 103 -4.81 -4.07 3.02
C ILE A 103 -5.77 -4.66 2.00
N ARG A 104 -6.92 -4.01 1.85
CA ARG A 104 -7.90 -4.34 0.81
C ARG A 104 -8.10 -3.11 -0.05
N ALA A 105 -7.93 -3.25 -1.35
CA ALA A 105 -8.00 -2.13 -2.29
C ALA A 105 -8.69 -2.55 -3.58
N ARG A 106 -9.47 -1.64 -4.15
CA ARG A 106 -10.10 -1.86 -5.46
C ARG A 106 -10.17 -0.55 -6.24
N ILE A 107 -10.12 -0.65 -7.56
CA ILE A 107 -10.30 0.50 -8.44
C ILE A 107 -11.78 0.88 -8.44
N THR A 108 -12.06 2.15 -8.23
CA THR A 108 -13.42 2.69 -8.32
C THR A 108 -13.66 3.41 -9.63
N SER A 109 -12.60 3.96 -10.24
CA SER A 109 -12.71 4.74 -11.46
C SER A 109 -11.33 4.84 -12.13
N ARG A 110 -11.33 5.13 -13.42
CA ARG A 110 -10.11 5.30 -14.20
C ARG A 110 -10.32 6.37 -15.26
N ARG A 111 -9.31 7.24 -15.46
CA ARG A 111 -9.28 8.20 -16.56
C ARG A 111 -7.90 8.11 -17.23
N GLY A 112 -7.82 7.46 -18.40
CA GLY A 112 -6.55 7.24 -19.06
C GLY A 112 -5.60 6.48 -18.15
N MET A 113 -4.48 7.08 -17.76
CA MET A 113 -3.50 6.49 -16.86
C MET A 113 -3.63 7.03 -15.43
N ILE A 114 -4.78 7.60 -15.08
CA ILE A 114 -5.10 8.05 -13.71
C ILE A 114 -6.10 7.07 -13.12
N PHE A 115 -5.77 6.53 -11.96
CA PHE A 115 -6.55 5.50 -11.29
C PHE A 115 -7.04 5.98 -9.93
N PHE A 116 -8.32 5.75 -9.64
CA PHE A 116 -8.96 6.08 -8.38
C PHE A 116 -9.22 4.78 -7.63
N VAL A 117 -8.75 4.69 -6.39
CA VAL A 117 -8.74 3.47 -5.61
C VAL A 117 -9.33 3.72 -4.23
N ASP A 118 -10.27 2.86 -3.81
CA ASP A 118 -10.65 2.76 -2.41
C ASP A 118 -9.75 1.75 -1.72
N ALA A 119 -9.22 2.12 -0.56
CA ALA A 119 -8.36 1.23 0.21
C ALA A 119 -8.66 1.32 1.68
N LYS A 120 -8.45 0.21 2.38
CA LYS A 120 -8.50 0.17 3.83
C LYS A 120 -7.43 -0.80 4.35
N ALA A 121 -6.93 -0.48 5.53
CA ALA A 121 -5.99 -1.32 6.25
C ALA A 121 -6.62 -1.80 7.54
N LEU A 122 -6.43 -3.08 7.84
CA LEU A 122 -6.96 -3.73 9.03
C LEU A 122 -5.83 -4.39 9.81
N VAL A 123 -5.95 -4.38 11.13
CA VAL A 123 -5.10 -5.15 12.04
C VAL A 123 -6.04 -5.97 12.91
N ASN A 124 -5.87 -7.28 12.91
CA ASN A 124 -6.74 -8.21 13.63
C ASN A 124 -8.24 -8.01 13.31
N GLY A 125 -8.53 -7.72 12.02
CA GLY A 125 -9.90 -7.52 11.55
C GLY A 125 -10.49 -6.15 11.84
N LYS A 126 -9.75 -5.25 12.51
CA LYS A 126 -10.23 -3.90 12.84
C LYS A 126 -9.57 -2.86 11.93
N ALA A 127 -10.38 -1.99 11.34
CA ALA A 127 -9.87 -0.93 10.47
C ALA A 127 -8.97 0.02 11.26
N CYS A 128 -7.74 0.22 10.78
CA CYS A 128 -6.80 1.19 11.35
C CYS A 128 -6.64 2.41 10.45
N CYS A 129 -6.88 2.26 9.15
CA CYS A 129 -6.79 3.35 8.18
C CYS A 129 -7.72 3.04 7.01
N SER A 130 -8.28 4.09 6.41
CA SER A 130 -9.06 3.96 5.17
C SER A 130 -8.96 5.26 4.39
N GLY A 131 -9.12 5.19 3.07
CA GLY A 131 -9.08 6.38 2.24
C GLY A 131 -9.28 6.12 0.77
N GLU A 132 -9.34 7.21 0.02
CA GLU A 132 -9.39 7.21 -1.43
C GLU A 132 -8.04 7.68 -1.94
N LEU A 133 -7.39 6.89 -2.76
CA LEU A 133 -6.08 7.18 -3.31
C LEU A 133 -6.20 7.37 -4.80
N THR A 134 -5.56 8.41 -5.32
CA THR A 134 -5.49 8.64 -6.76
C THR A 134 -4.02 8.63 -7.16
N PHE A 135 -3.69 7.87 -8.18
CA PHE A 135 -2.33 7.87 -8.70
C PHE A 135 -2.32 7.85 -10.23
N ALA A 136 -1.27 8.42 -10.78
CA ALA A 136 -1.03 8.46 -12.20
C ALA A 136 0.17 7.58 -12.54
N LEU A 137 0.06 6.86 -13.65
CA LEU A 137 1.19 6.10 -14.19
C LEU A 137 1.85 6.96 -15.28
N ILE A 138 3.10 7.33 -15.04
CA ILE A 138 3.85 8.17 -15.97
C ILE A 138 4.89 7.33 -16.70
N ASP A 139 5.19 7.71 -17.94
CA ASP A 139 6.15 7.00 -18.78
C ASP A 139 7.55 7.06 -18.16
N ASN A 140 8.23 5.92 -18.18
CA ASN A 140 9.66 5.86 -17.89
C ASN A 140 10.44 6.26 -19.14
N LYS A 141 11.28 7.25 -19.01
CA LYS A 141 12.14 7.70 -20.12
C LYS A 141 13.60 7.54 -19.79
#